data_49c308b3617f7bcd134d5f4b77833371
#
_entry.id   49c308b3617f7bcd134d5f4b77833371
#
_cell.length_a   1.000
_cell.length_b   1.000
_cell.length_c   1.000
_cell.angle_alpha   90.00
_cell.angle_beta   90.00
_cell.angle_gamma   90.00
#
_symmetry.space_group_name_H-M   'P 1'
#
loop_
_entity.id
_entity.type
_entity.pdbx_description
1 polymer ?
#
loop_
_entity_poly.entity_id
_entity_poly.type
_entity_poly.pdbx_seq_one_letter_code
_entity_poly.pdbx_strand_id
1 'polypeptide(L)'
;MRGGLLVALASLCAAACAHYQNVGVVSDPPGADVYLDGELVGKTPTELEVGRDAAHTVYLKRDGYRPELVLLERHEANDGIDFLTPADVTKRLSPGPSSDPELERQLKIEVDKKPASN
;
A
#
# COMPACT_ATOMS: atom_id res chain seq x y z
N MET A 1 -23.73 -27.26 28.10
CA MET A 1 -24.00 -27.59 26.72
C MET A 1 -24.16 -26.38 25.79
N ARG A 2 -23.57 -25.28 26.10
CA ARG A 2 -23.73 -24.05 25.31
C ARG A 2 -22.40 -23.38 24.91
N GLY A 3 -21.29 -24.10 24.95
CA GLY A 3 -19.97 -23.57 24.67
C GLY A 3 -19.41 -23.84 23.28
N GLY A 4 -20.18 -24.51 22.40
CA GLY A 4 -19.67 -24.93 21.11
C GLY A 4 -19.73 -23.89 19.99
N LEU A 5 -20.46 -22.80 20.20
CA LEU A 5 -20.67 -21.80 19.13
C LEU A 5 -19.59 -20.69 19.06
N LEU A 6 -18.81 -20.53 20.12
CA LEU A 6 -17.79 -19.45 20.19
C LEU A 6 -16.46 -19.81 19.55
N VAL A 7 -16.19 -21.08 19.27
CA VAL A 7 -14.91 -21.54 18.73
C VAL A 7 -14.85 -21.40 17.20
N ALA A 8 -15.98 -21.33 16.52
CA ALA A 8 -16.04 -21.26 15.06
C ALA A 8 -15.70 -19.86 14.48
N LEU A 9 -15.83 -18.80 15.28
CA LEU A 9 -15.57 -17.42 14.83
C LEU A 9 -14.08 -17.04 14.81
N ALA A 10 -13.24 -17.71 15.61
CA ALA A 10 -11.81 -17.43 15.65
C ALA A 10 -11.06 -17.96 14.41
N SER A 11 -11.64 -18.92 13.71
CA SER A 11 -11.00 -19.54 12.54
C SER A 11 -11.10 -18.70 11.26
N LEU A 12 -12.07 -17.79 11.17
CA LEU A 12 -12.24 -16.95 9.99
C LEU A 12 -11.25 -15.78 9.92
N CYS A 13 -10.76 -15.28 11.04
CA CYS A 13 -9.78 -14.19 11.07
C CYS A 13 -8.40 -14.58 10.53
N ALA A 14 -7.97 -15.82 10.74
CA ALA A 14 -6.67 -16.30 10.30
C ALA A 14 -6.58 -16.45 8.77
N ALA A 15 -7.66 -16.83 8.10
CA ALA A 15 -7.71 -16.97 6.65
C ALA A 15 -7.71 -15.60 5.94
N ALA A 16 -8.35 -14.58 6.51
CA ALA A 16 -8.38 -13.23 5.95
C ALA A 16 -7.01 -12.54 6.05
N CYS A 17 -6.23 -12.78 7.13
CA CYS A 17 -4.92 -12.17 7.32
C CYS A 17 -3.85 -12.68 6.34
N ALA A 18 -4.03 -13.87 5.75
CA ALA A 18 -3.08 -14.44 4.80
C ALA A 18 -3.05 -13.72 3.46
N HIS A 19 -4.09 -12.95 3.13
CA HIS A 19 -4.20 -12.24 1.86
C HIS A 19 -3.63 -10.82 1.90
N TYR A 20 -3.18 -10.36 3.06
CA TYR A 20 -2.70 -9.00 3.25
C TYR A 20 -1.26 -8.99 3.73
N GLN A 21 -0.56 -7.94 3.36
CA GLN A 21 0.80 -7.67 3.80
C GLN A 21 0.85 -6.28 4.42
N ASN A 22 1.52 -6.16 5.54
CA ASN A 22 1.76 -4.86 6.16
C ASN A 22 2.98 -4.23 5.51
N VAL A 23 2.83 -2.99 5.05
CA VAL A 23 3.90 -2.22 4.40
C VAL A 23 4.08 -0.93 5.19
N GLY A 24 5.24 -0.78 5.82
CA GLY A 24 5.60 0.45 6.50
C GLY A 24 5.93 1.53 5.48
N VAL A 25 5.45 2.75 5.71
CA VAL A 25 5.72 3.89 4.83
C VAL A 25 6.30 5.02 5.67
N VAL A 26 7.53 5.40 5.36
CA VAL A 26 8.28 6.43 6.07
C VAL A 26 8.83 7.42 5.05
N SER A 27 8.79 8.70 5.39
CA SER A 27 9.42 9.75 4.60
C SER A 27 10.26 10.68 5.46
N ASP A 28 11.24 11.32 4.85
CA ASP A 28 12.03 12.39 5.45
C ASP A 28 11.96 13.62 4.52
N PRO A 29 11.32 14.72 4.96
CA PRO A 29 10.65 14.90 6.24
C PRO A 29 9.37 14.10 6.38
N PRO A 30 8.93 13.81 7.62
CA PRO A 30 7.66 13.13 7.87
C PRO A 30 6.46 14.03 7.59
N GLY A 31 5.26 13.45 7.61
CA GLY A 31 4.02 14.20 7.39
C GLY A 31 3.61 14.31 5.93
N ALA A 32 4.14 13.44 5.08
CA ALA A 32 3.69 13.36 3.70
C ALA A 32 2.36 12.60 3.60
N ASP A 33 1.46 13.10 2.77
CA ASP A 33 0.23 12.39 2.46
C ASP A 33 0.56 11.11 1.70
N VAL A 34 -0.07 10.00 2.11
CA VAL A 34 0.13 8.69 1.50
C VAL A 34 -1.14 8.30 0.75
N TYR A 35 -0.97 8.05 -0.54
CA TYR A 35 -2.05 7.56 -1.40
C TYR A 35 -1.73 6.12 -1.81
N LEU A 36 -2.65 5.21 -1.51
CA LEU A 36 -2.57 3.82 -1.96
C LEU A 36 -3.55 3.64 -3.11
N ASP A 37 -3.03 3.28 -4.28
CA ASP A 37 -3.82 3.13 -5.50
C ASP A 37 -4.70 4.36 -5.81
N GLY A 38 -4.15 5.55 -5.55
CA GLY A 38 -4.83 6.82 -5.80
C GLY A 38 -5.75 7.30 -4.69
N GLU A 39 -5.90 6.54 -3.61
CA GLU A 39 -6.76 6.90 -2.47
C GLU A 39 -5.92 7.35 -1.28
N LEU A 40 -6.26 8.50 -0.70
CA LEU A 40 -5.60 9.01 0.50
C LEU A 40 -5.89 8.10 1.68
N VAL A 41 -4.83 7.52 2.27
CA VAL A 41 -4.95 6.55 3.37
C VAL A 41 -4.29 7.00 4.66
N GLY A 42 -3.47 8.04 4.64
CA GLY A 42 -2.83 8.55 5.86
C GLY A 42 -1.66 9.47 5.57
N LYS A 43 -0.83 9.66 6.59
CA LYS A 43 0.39 10.47 6.52
C LYS A 43 1.57 9.68 7.08
N THR A 44 2.76 9.94 6.55
CA THR A 44 3.98 9.30 7.04
C THR A 44 4.36 9.81 8.44
N PRO A 45 4.90 8.96 9.33
CA PRO A 45 5.03 7.51 9.16
C PRO A 45 3.71 6.79 9.36
N THR A 46 3.46 5.75 8.58
CA THR A 46 2.25 4.95 8.71
C THR A 46 2.53 3.52 8.26
N GLU A 47 1.62 2.62 8.57
CA GLU A 47 1.67 1.23 8.13
C GLU A 47 0.39 0.93 7.34
N LEU A 48 0.56 0.36 6.16
CA LEU A 48 -0.55 0.02 5.26
C LEU A 48 -0.79 -1.48 5.27
N GLU A 49 -2.05 -1.87 5.30
CA GLU A 49 -2.46 -3.24 5.07
C GLU A 49 -2.87 -3.37 3.61
N VAL A 50 -2.10 -4.14 2.84
CA VAL A 50 -2.18 -4.17 1.37
C VAL A 50 -2.42 -5.58 0.90
N GLY A 51 -3.35 -5.76 -0.04
CA GLY A 51 -3.63 -7.08 -0.63
C GLY A 51 -2.42 -7.59 -1.43
N ARG A 52 -2.06 -8.86 -1.22
CA ARG A 52 -0.88 -9.49 -1.85
C ARG A 52 -1.13 -9.97 -3.27
N ASP A 53 -2.38 -10.06 -3.67
CA ASP A 53 -2.79 -10.69 -4.92
C ASP A 53 -2.66 -9.78 -6.15
N ALA A 54 -2.25 -8.55 -5.97
CA ALA A 54 -2.09 -7.58 -7.07
C ALA A 54 -0.98 -6.59 -6.74
N ALA A 55 -0.41 -5.97 -7.77
CA ALA A 55 0.50 -4.84 -7.61
C ALA A 55 -0.28 -3.60 -7.15
N HIS A 56 0.40 -2.71 -6.44
CA HIS A 56 -0.19 -1.48 -5.93
C HIS A 56 0.74 -0.30 -6.14
N THR A 57 0.20 0.91 -6.11
CA THR A 57 0.99 2.15 -6.14
C THR A 57 0.91 2.84 -4.79
N VAL A 58 2.05 3.34 -4.33
CA VAL A 58 2.15 4.21 -3.16
C VAL A 58 2.68 5.55 -3.63
N TYR A 59 1.87 6.59 -3.48
CA TYR A 59 2.22 7.95 -3.88
C TYR A 59 2.35 8.82 -2.65
N LEU A 60 3.47 9.52 -2.53
CA LEU A 60 3.77 10.40 -1.40
C LEU A 60 3.77 11.83 -1.86
N LYS A 61 3.03 12.69 -1.15
CA LYS A 61 2.92 14.11 -1.47
C LYS A 61 3.02 14.96 -0.22
N ARG A 62 3.92 15.95 -0.25
CA ARG A 62 4.07 16.94 0.82
C ARG A 62 4.33 18.31 0.20
N ASP A 63 3.64 19.34 0.72
CA ASP A 63 3.81 20.70 0.24
C ASP A 63 5.28 21.13 0.36
N GLY A 64 5.78 21.77 -0.69
CA GLY A 64 7.17 22.22 -0.77
C GLY A 64 8.17 21.15 -1.16
N TYR A 65 7.73 19.92 -1.39
CA TYR A 65 8.57 18.79 -1.80
C TYR A 65 8.05 18.13 -3.05
N ARG A 66 8.96 17.58 -3.83
CA ARG A 66 8.59 16.82 -5.03
C ARG A 66 7.91 15.51 -4.62
N PRO A 67 6.80 15.13 -5.27
CA PRO A 67 6.14 13.88 -4.95
C PRO A 67 6.97 12.67 -5.39
N GLU A 68 6.72 11.54 -4.73
CA GLU A 68 7.37 10.26 -5.02
C GLU A 68 6.31 9.19 -5.30
N LEU A 69 6.58 8.38 -6.31
CA LEU A 69 5.71 7.24 -6.65
C LEU A 69 6.52 5.95 -6.51
N VAL A 70 5.98 5.01 -5.74
CA VAL A 70 6.59 3.71 -5.52
C VAL A 70 5.62 2.63 -5.98
N LEU A 71 6.09 1.73 -6.82
CA LEU A 71 5.32 0.57 -7.25
C LEU A 71 5.61 -0.59 -6.31
N LEU A 72 4.56 -1.16 -5.72
CA LEU A 72 4.65 -2.42 -5.00
C LEU A 72 4.37 -3.54 -5.98
N GLU A 73 5.41 -4.29 -6.33
CA GLU A 73 5.33 -5.37 -7.30
C GLU A 73 4.95 -6.68 -6.63
N ARG A 74 4.05 -7.42 -7.27
CA ARG A 74 3.64 -8.73 -6.81
C ARG A 74 4.59 -9.80 -7.32
N HIS A 75 4.96 -10.72 -6.43
CA HIS A 75 5.77 -11.89 -6.73
C HIS A 75 5.08 -13.15 -6.22
N GLU A 76 5.27 -14.23 -6.94
CA GLU A 76 4.78 -15.55 -6.53
C GLU A 76 5.91 -16.30 -5.83
N ALA A 77 5.65 -16.76 -4.61
CA ALA A 77 6.59 -17.59 -3.87
C ALA A 77 6.33 -19.06 -4.13
N ASN A 78 7.35 -19.90 -3.88
CA ASN A 78 7.28 -21.35 -4.09
C ASN A 78 6.24 -22.05 -3.21
N ASP A 79 5.84 -21.44 -2.11
CA ASP A 79 4.82 -21.95 -1.19
C ASP A 79 3.39 -21.57 -1.61
N GLY A 80 3.23 -20.87 -2.74
CA GLY A 80 1.94 -20.43 -3.23
C GLY A 80 1.40 -19.17 -2.56
N ILE A 81 2.18 -18.55 -1.67
CA ILE A 81 1.81 -17.28 -1.02
C ILE A 81 2.50 -16.14 -1.76
N ASP A 82 1.71 -15.25 -2.34
CA ASP A 82 2.24 -14.08 -3.02
C ASP A 82 2.83 -13.09 -2.01
N PHE A 83 3.78 -12.29 -2.47
CA PHE A 83 4.35 -11.21 -1.66
C PHE A 83 4.61 -9.98 -2.52
N LEU A 84 4.66 -8.84 -1.85
CA LEU A 84 4.92 -7.56 -2.50
C LEU A 84 6.33 -7.06 -2.17
N THR A 85 6.98 -6.45 -3.16
CA THR A 85 8.26 -5.77 -2.96
C THR A 85 8.17 -4.33 -3.48
N PRO A 86 8.82 -3.38 -2.82
CA PRO A 86 9.56 -3.49 -1.57
C PRO A 86 8.65 -3.81 -0.38
N ALA A 87 9.20 -4.47 0.64
CA ALA A 87 8.45 -4.81 1.86
C ALA A 87 8.09 -3.57 2.68
N ASP A 88 8.95 -2.55 2.63
CA ASP A 88 8.75 -1.25 3.27
C ASP A 88 9.12 -0.14 2.30
N VAL A 89 8.47 1.00 2.46
CA VAL A 89 8.74 2.19 1.64
C VAL A 89 9.40 3.24 2.53
N THR A 90 10.64 3.61 2.20
CA THR A 90 11.37 4.68 2.88
C THR A 90 11.86 5.65 1.81
N LYS A 91 11.41 6.90 1.88
CA LYS A 91 11.74 7.92 0.90
C LYS A 91 12.23 9.19 1.54
N ARG A 92 13.35 9.72 1.01
CA ARG A 92 13.77 11.09 1.29
C ARG A 92 13.16 11.98 0.22
N LEU A 93 12.36 12.94 0.65
CA LEU A 93 11.72 13.89 -0.24
C LEU A 93 12.69 15.04 -0.56
N SER A 94 12.70 15.48 -1.81
CA SER A 94 13.53 16.60 -2.26
C SER A 94 12.69 17.87 -2.34
N PRO A 95 13.20 19.02 -1.88
CA PRO A 95 12.49 20.28 -2.03
C PRO A 95 12.20 20.59 -3.49
N GLY A 96 11.01 21.10 -3.76
CA GLY A 96 10.59 21.44 -5.11
C GLY A 96 9.09 21.54 -5.24
N PRO A 97 8.56 21.66 -6.48
CA PRO A 97 7.12 21.71 -6.70
C PRO A 97 6.45 20.45 -6.18
N SER A 98 5.35 20.62 -5.45
CA SER A 98 4.58 19.51 -4.87
C SER A 98 3.64 18.84 -5.87
N SER A 99 3.56 19.34 -7.09
CA SER A 99 2.82 18.72 -8.17
C SER A 99 3.76 18.40 -9.32
N ASP A 100 3.65 17.20 -9.85
CA ASP A 100 4.40 16.74 -11.03
C ASP A 100 3.38 16.15 -12.00
N PRO A 101 3.05 16.88 -13.09
CA PRO A 101 2.04 16.41 -14.04
C PRO A 101 2.37 15.06 -14.68
N GLU A 102 3.65 14.77 -14.89
CA GLU A 102 4.06 13.49 -15.45
C GLU A 102 3.83 12.34 -14.47
N LEU A 103 4.21 12.56 -13.23
CA LEU A 103 4.04 11.56 -12.18
C LEU A 103 2.56 11.32 -11.87
N GLU A 104 1.77 12.38 -11.86
CA GLU A 104 0.32 12.28 -11.65
C GLU A 104 -0.35 11.54 -12.81
N ARG A 105 0.15 11.71 -14.03
CA ARG A 105 -0.31 10.98 -15.19
C ARG A 105 0.01 9.50 -15.08
N GLN A 106 1.22 9.14 -14.65
CA GLN A 106 1.61 7.76 -14.42
C GLN A 106 0.77 7.10 -13.33
N LEU A 107 0.53 7.81 -12.23
CA LEU A 107 -0.32 7.32 -11.16
C LEU A 107 -1.73 7.00 -11.68
N LYS A 108 -2.31 7.87 -12.48
CA LYS A 108 -3.63 7.67 -13.05
C LYS A 108 -3.68 6.45 -13.98
N ILE A 109 -2.67 6.25 -14.79
CA ILE A 109 -2.57 5.09 -15.69
C ILE A 109 -2.50 3.80 -14.88
N GLU A 110 -1.69 3.75 -13.85
CA GLU A 110 -1.56 2.55 -13.01
C GLU A 110 -2.85 2.24 -12.24
N VAL A 111 -3.54 3.27 -11.75
CA VAL A 111 -4.85 3.09 -11.10
C VAL A 111 -5.88 2.56 -12.09
N ASP A 112 -5.91 3.09 -13.33
CA ASP A 112 -6.84 2.66 -14.35
C ASP A 112 -6.58 1.22 -14.84
N LYS A 113 -5.33 0.75 -14.74
CA LYS A 113 -4.97 -0.64 -15.08
C LYS A 113 -5.35 -1.65 -14.01
N LYS A 114 -5.59 -1.20 -12.80
CA LYS A 114 -5.95 -2.08 -11.70
C LYS A 114 -7.30 -2.71 -12.01
N PRO A 115 -7.41 -4.06 -12.02
CA PRO A 115 -8.71 -4.69 -12.21
C PRO A 115 -9.67 -4.27 -11.11
N ALA A 116 -10.93 -4.04 -11.51
CA ALA A 116 -11.96 -3.66 -10.56
C ALA A 116 -11.98 -4.67 -9.41
N SER A 117 -11.61 -4.21 -8.23
CA SER A 117 -11.65 -5.05 -7.05
C SER A 117 -13.09 -5.19 -6.58
N ASN A 118 -13.51 -6.38 -6.47
CA ASN A 118 -14.84 -6.70 -5.98
C ASN A 118 -14.80 -7.01 -4.51
#